data_7cf80372e4316c24a9114b11ead3915e
#
_entry.id   7cf80372e4316c24a9114b11ead3915e
#
_cell.length_a   1.000
_cell.length_b   1.000
_cell.length_c   1.000
_cell.angle_alpha   90.00
_cell.angle_beta   90.00
_cell.angle_gamma   90.00
#
_symmetry.space_group_name_H-M   'P 1'
#
loop_
_entity.id
_entity.type
_entity.pdbx_description
1 polymer ?
#
loop_
_entity_poly.entity_id
_entity_poly.type
_entity_poly.pdbx_seq_one_letter_code
_entity_poly.pdbx_strand_id
1 'polypeptide(L)'
;IFAGADAARKLLAVLQPRRDVNWAMVSPPARLGANAGYSEERTGRYRLGGDDLLMDGDAPAGISVADLAIAIADDAEKKGHLHRRFTVAAQ
;
A
#
# COMPACT_ATOMS: atom_id res chain seq x y z
N ILE A 1 -17.99 5.60 -0.54
CA ILE A 1 -16.95 4.65 -0.17
C ILE A 1 -16.40 3.96 -1.42
N PHE A 2 -17.29 3.41 -2.21
CA PHE A 2 -16.86 2.69 -3.40
C PHE A 2 -16.36 3.59 -4.52
N ALA A 3 -16.72 4.86 -4.48
CA ALA A 3 -16.27 5.84 -5.47
C ALA A 3 -14.74 6.01 -5.44
N GLY A 4 -14.14 6.00 -4.24
CA GLY A 4 -12.69 6.11 -4.12
C GLY A 4 -11.95 4.92 -4.70
N ALA A 5 -12.46 3.69 -4.46
CA ALA A 5 -11.86 2.48 -5.00
C ALA A 5 -11.98 2.43 -6.52
N ASP A 6 -13.11 2.89 -7.07
CA ASP A 6 -13.31 2.95 -8.51
C ASP A 6 -12.38 3.96 -9.17
N ALA A 7 -12.20 5.12 -8.55
CA ALA A 7 -11.29 6.14 -9.05
C ALA A 7 -9.84 5.63 -9.06
N ALA A 8 -9.43 4.90 -8.00
CA ALA A 8 -8.09 4.31 -7.94
C ALA A 8 -7.89 3.28 -9.04
N ARG A 9 -8.90 2.45 -9.32
CA ARG A 9 -8.83 1.46 -10.38
C ARG A 9 -8.69 2.11 -11.76
N LYS A 10 -9.44 3.19 -11.99
CA LYS A 10 -9.36 3.96 -13.24
C LYS A 10 -8.00 4.60 -13.41
N LEU A 11 -7.44 5.14 -12.34
CA LEU A 11 -6.10 5.72 -12.37
C LEU A 11 -5.05 4.67 -12.71
N LEU A 12 -5.13 3.49 -12.11
CA LEU A 12 -4.21 2.40 -12.41
C LEU A 12 -4.28 2.00 -13.87
N ALA A 13 -5.49 1.92 -14.44
CA ALA A 13 -5.67 1.59 -15.85
C ALA A 13 -5.01 2.62 -16.78
N VAL A 14 -5.03 3.89 -16.39
CA VAL A 14 -4.34 4.97 -17.14
C VAL A 14 -2.83 4.83 -17.03
N LEU A 15 -2.33 4.48 -15.84
CA LEU A 15 -0.89 4.43 -15.57
C LEU A 15 -0.21 3.17 -16.10
N GLN A 16 -0.90 2.04 -16.10
CA GLN A 16 -0.28 0.75 -16.43
C GLN A 16 0.47 0.73 -17.76
N PRO A 17 -0.05 1.32 -18.85
CA PRO A 17 0.69 1.35 -20.12
C PRO A 17 1.77 2.43 -20.19
N ARG A 18 1.82 3.32 -19.20
CA ARG A 18 2.77 4.44 -19.22
C ARG A 18 4.14 4.00 -18.73
N ARG A 19 5.17 4.19 -19.55
CA ARG A 19 6.57 3.92 -19.19
C ARG A 19 7.44 5.17 -19.23
N ASP A 20 6.87 6.27 -19.67
CA ASP A 20 7.54 7.56 -19.76
C ASP A 20 7.57 8.31 -18.44
N VAL A 21 6.79 7.86 -17.47
CA VAL A 21 6.72 8.44 -16.11
C VAL A 21 7.14 7.37 -15.10
N ASN A 22 7.94 7.75 -14.13
CA ASN A 22 8.30 6.86 -13.03
C ASN A 22 7.18 6.86 -11.99
N TRP A 23 6.27 5.89 -12.10
CA TRP A 23 5.14 5.79 -11.20
C TRP A 23 5.16 4.48 -10.44
N ALA A 24 4.58 4.51 -9.26
CA ALA A 24 4.23 3.33 -8.48
C ALA A 24 2.92 3.65 -7.77
N MET A 25 2.13 2.64 -7.48
CA MET A 25 0.87 2.83 -6.78
C MET A 25 0.81 1.93 -5.56
N VAL A 26 0.65 2.54 -4.39
CA VAL A 26 0.46 1.79 -3.16
C VAL A 26 -1.04 1.60 -2.92
N SER A 27 -1.43 0.34 -2.69
CA SER A 27 -2.79 0.01 -2.25
C SER A 27 -2.73 -0.18 -0.74
N PRO A 28 -3.38 0.70 0.05
CA PRO A 28 -3.35 0.53 1.50
C PRO A 28 -3.99 -0.79 1.91
N PRO A 29 -3.58 -1.36 3.05
CA PRO A 29 -4.23 -2.56 3.55
C PRO A 29 -5.68 -2.26 3.96
N ALA A 30 -6.47 -3.31 4.14
CA ALA A 30 -7.88 -3.15 4.49
C ALA A 30 -8.08 -2.47 5.83
N ARG A 31 -7.12 -2.61 6.76
CA ARG A 31 -7.21 -2.06 8.12
C ARG A 31 -6.04 -1.11 8.33
N LEU A 32 -6.34 0.18 8.41
CA LEU A 32 -5.31 1.21 8.49
C LEU A 32 -5.48 2.05 9.75
N GLY A 33 -4.40 2.16 10.52
CA GLY A 33 -4.27 3.11 11.61
C GLY A 33 -5.00 2.74 12.89
N ALA A 34 -5.13 3.70 13.78
CA ALA A 34 -5.69 3.50 15.11
C ALA A 34 -7.15 3.05 15.09
N ASN A 35 -7.94 3.52 14.12
CA ASN A 35 -9.35 3.13 14.00
C ASN A 35 -9.53 1.65 13.70
N ALA A 36 -8.52 1.00 13.17
CA ALA A 36 -8.53 -0.44 12.89
C ALA A 36 -7.80 -1.25 13.97
N GLY A 37 -7.43 -0.63 15.07
CA GLY A 37 -6.77 -1.30 16.19
C GLY A 37 -5.24 -1.32 16.10
N TYR A 38 -4.66 -0.63 15.14
CA TYR A 38 -3.20 -0.53 15.04
C TYR A 38 -2.72 0.73 15.76
N SER A 39 -1.65 0.59 16.56
CA SER A 39 -1.10 1.72 17.28
C SER A 39 -0.51 2.73 16.28
N GLU A 40 -0.36 3.95 16.72
CA GLU A 40 0.30 4.99 15.91
C GLU A 40 1.81 4.91 16.02
N GLU A 41 2.32 3.88 16.68
CA GLU A 41 3.74 3.70 16.89
C GLU A 41 4.45 3.40 15.57
N ARG A 42 5.62 4.01 15.44
CA ARG A 42 6.50 3.80 14.31
C ARG A 42 7.46 2.66 14.61
N THR A 43 7.23 1.49 14.03
CA THR A 43 8.11 0.34 14.24
C THR A 43 9.23 0.25 13.20
N GLY A 44 9.02 0.83 12.04
CA GLY A 44 9.95 0.72 10.92
C GLY A 44 9.92 -0.63 10.24
N ARG A 45 8.98 -1.51 10.59
CA ARG A 45 8.89 -2.86 10.05
C ARG A 45 7.56 -3.06 9.34
N TYR A 46 7.60 -3.75 8.21
CA TYR A 46 6.42 -4.01 7.40
C TYR A 46 6.67 -5.18 6.45
N ARG A 47 5.57 -5.71 5.88
CA ARG A 47 5.62 -6.73 4.83
C ARG A 47 5.13 -6.11 3.53
N LEU A 48 5.72 -6.54 2.41
CA LEU A 48 5.29 -6.10 1.09
C LEU A 48 4.50 -7.18 0.38
N GLY A 49 3.52 -6.77 -0.41
CA GLY A 49 2.76 -7.65 -1.29
C GLY A 49 2.54 -7.00 -2.64
N GLY A 50 2.03 -7.77 -3.59
CA GLY A 50 1.74 -7.29 -4.94
C GLY A 50 0.27 -6.92 -5.11
N ASP A 51 -0.42 -7.65 -5.96
CA ASP A 51 -1.82 -7.38 -6.28
C ASP A 51 -2.81 -7.99 -5.28
N ASP A 52 -2.38 -8.98 -4.51
CA ASP A 52 -3.25 -9.68 -3.59
C ASP A 52 -3.26 -9.01 -2.21
N LEU A 53 -4.42 -9.06 -1.56
CA LEU A 53 -4.59 -8.54 -0.21
C LEU A 53 -3.75 -9.37 0.76
N LEU A 54 -2.96 -8.70 1.60
CA LEU A 54 -2.20 -9.38 2.64
C LEU A 54 -3.12 -9.74 3.80
N MET A 55 -2.87 -10.91 4.36
CA MET A 55 -3.69 -11.47 5.44
C MET A 55 -2.91 -11.58 6.73
N ASP A 56 -3.64 -11.53 7.83
CA ASP A 56 -3.15 -11.81 9.17
C ASP A 56 -3.97 -13.00 9.70
N GLY A 57 -3.50 -14.21 9.44
CA GLY A 57 -4.30 -15.40 9.66
C GLY A 57 -5.48 -15.43 8.70
N ASP A 58 -6.70 -15.50 9.25
CA ASP A 58 -7.94 -15.54 8.47
C ASP A 58 -8.54 -14.14 8.25
N ALA A 59 -7.92 -13.11 8.79
CA ALA A 59 -8.42 -11.74 8.70
C ALA A 59 -7.54 -10.89 7.77
N PRO A 60 -8.09 -9.85 7.15
CA PRO A 60 -7.25 -8.91 6.40
C PRO A 60 -6.23 -8.24 7.32
N ALA A 61 -5.00 -8.13 6.85
CA ALA A 61 -3.93 -7.46 7.58
C ALA A 61 -4.12 -5.94 7.55
N GLY A 62 -3.39 -5.25 8.40
CA GLY A 62 -3.40 -3.80 8.46
C GLY A 62 -2.02 -3.26 8.83
N ILE A 63 -1.95 -1.95 9.06
CA ILE A 63 -0.69 -1.29 9.37
C ILE A 63 -0.98 0.05 10.06
N SER A 64 -0.03 0.55 10.84
CA SER A 64 -0.10 1.91 11.36
C SER A 64 0.16 2.91 10.24
N VAL A 65 -0.37 4.12 10.38
CA VAL A 65 -0.13 5.18 9.39
C VAL A 65 1.37 5.51 9.31
N ALA A 66 2.06 5.52 10.45
CA ALA A 66 3.49 5.82 10.50
C ALA A 66 4.31 4.79 9.71
N ASP A 67 4.01 3.50 9.86
CA ASP A 67 4.73 2.45 9.13
C ASP A 67 4.38 2.44 7.65
N LEU A 68 3.14 2.76 7.29
CA LEU A 68 2.78 2.93 5.89
C LEU A 68 3.60 4.04 5.23
N ALA A 69 3.76 5.17 5.92
CA ALA A 69 4.55 6.27 5.41
C ALA A 69 6.01 5.88 5.20
N ILE A 70 6.58 5.10 6.12
CA ILE A 70 7.95 4.59 5.99
C ILE A 70 8.06 3.68 4.77
N ALA A 71 7.11 2.78 4.59
CA ALA A 71 7.12 1.85 3.45
C ALA A 71 7.07 2.60 2.12
N ILE A 72 6.25 3.63 2.03
CA ILE A 72 6.16 4.46 0.83
C ILE A 72 7.48 5.17 0.55
N ALA A 73 8.08 5.77 1.57
CA ALA A 73 9.36 6.47 1.43
C ALA A 73 10.48 5.52 1.03
N ASP A 74 10.53 4.33 1.63
CA ASP A 74 11.53 3.31 1.30
C ASP A 74 11.40 2.87 -0.14
N ASP A 75 10.17 2.63 -0.60
CA ASP A 75 9.94 2.20 -1.98
C ASP A 75 10.32 3.28 -2.98
N ALA A 76 9.99 4.53 -2.69
CA ALA A 76 10.35 5.65 -3.56
C ALA A 76 11.86 5.78 -3.69
N GLU A 77 12.58 5.60 -2.60
CA GLU A 77 14.04 5.68 -2.58
C GLU A 77 14.69 4.51 -3.34
N LYS A 78 14.19 3.30 -3.12
CA LYS A 78 14.74 2.08 -3.74
C LYS A 78 14.19 1.83 -5.12
N LYS A 79 13.12 2.50 -5.53
CA LYS A 79 12.41 2.29 -6.79
C LYS A 79 11.99 0.83 -6.97
N GLY A 80 11.53 0.21 -5.88
CA GLY A 80 11.25 -1.22 -5.85
C GLY A 80 10.06 -1.66 -6.68
N HIS A 81 9.10 -0.78 -6.91
CA HIS A 81 7.85 -1.12 -7.60
C HIS A 81 7.52 -0.15 -8.73
N LEU A 82 8.54 0.20 -9.53
CA LEU A 82 8.32 1.07 -10.68
C LEU A 82 7.33 0.44 -11.66
N HIS A 83 6.38 1.23 -12.10
CA HIS A 83 5.38 0.88 -13.10
C HIS A 83 4.47 -0.26 -12.64
N ARG A 84 4.17 -0.35 -11.34
CA ARG A 84 3.24 -1.35 -10.85
C ARG A 84 2.64 -0.96 -9.50
N ARG A 85 1.62 -1.70 -9.13
CA ARG A 85 0.94 -1.58 -7.84
C ARG A 85 1.57 -2.52 -6.82
N PHE A 86 1.56 -2.08 -5.57
CA PHE A 86 1.98 -2.93 -4.46
C PHE A 86 1.14 -2.62 -3.22
N THR A 87 1.20 -3.49 -2.24
CA THR A 87 0.54 -3.28 -0.96
C THR A 87 1.53 -3.54 0.18
N VAL A 88 1.16 -3.15 1.37
CA VAL A 88 2.00 -3.26 2.55
C VAL A 88 1.15 -3.55 3.77
N ALA A 89 1.70 -4.30 4.72
CA ALA A 89 1.02 -4.62 5.97
C ALA A 89 2.03 -4.66 7.12
N ALA A 90 1.52 -4.59 8.35
CA ALA A 90 2.33 -4.76 9.55
C ALA A 90 3.00 -6.14 9.55
N GLN A 91 4.19 -6.17 10.07
CA GLN A 91 4.96 -7.40 10.13
C GLN A 91 4.51 -8.34 11.26
#